data_232a4266b5619b56d3389c0474434172
#
_entry.id   232a4266b5619b56d3389c0474434172
#
_cell.length_a   1.000
_cell.length_b   1.000
_cell.length_c   1.000
_cell.angle_alpha   90.00
_cell.angle_beta   90.00
_cell.angle_gamma   90.00
#
_symmetry.space_group_name_H-M   'P 1'
#
loop_
_entity.id
_entity.type
_entity.pdbx_description
1 polymer ?
#
loop_
_entity_poly.entity_id
_entity_poly.type
_entity_poly.pdbx_seq_one_letter_code
_entity_poly.pdbx_strand_id
1 'polypeptide(L)'
;MRDCKAHPTPKKQRESNMFFRKIAAATAFATLLGSTAYAGCGLSSGNVNILGNEFGAIQAVVSGAKECAGGGVTVEANLTKEHRDLQVAALTANPAQYTAAIVANSSIVPLMNDGLIRPLDDLVAKHGGALQPHQLITIDGKIMAVAFMANAQHLFYRSDILEAAGVGIPSTYADVVAAAKAIEAAGIMDNPVALNTKTGWNLGEEFVNMYMGTGADFFKPGSAEVSINNENGLAALKMLKELVDVSSPDFLTFDSNATQALWEGGQLALATMWGSRGGGILDDEGSSADVVNSTVLTGAPTLMGDNVASTLWWDGFTISANISDEDAEATFVALMNGVSDDVIKANNDAAVWLSAAYTAGPASAGVAATAAAGANPYPMLPFMGLLHGALGA
;
A
#
# COMPACT_ATOMS: atom_id res chain seq x y z
N MET A 1 45.71 -28.22 51.62
CA MET A 1 45.25 -29.06 52.74
C MET A 1 43.76 -29.27 52.61
N ARG A 2 43.43 -30.51 52.41
CA ARG A 2 42.20 -31.26 52.72
C ARG A 2 40.92 -30.80 52.05
N ASP A 3 40.44 -31.50 51.02
CA ASP A 3 39.74 -32.84 51.05
C ASP A 3 38.41 -32.72 51.82
N CYS A 4 37.27 -33.11 51.36
CA CYS A 4 36.78 -34.38 50.78
C CYS A 4 35.31 -34.27 50.40
N LYS A 5 34.96 -34.82 49.26
CA LYS A 5 34.10 -36.02 48.99
C LYS A 5 32.58 -35.80 49.19
N ALA A 6 31.80 -35.89 48.19
CA ALA A 6 31.30 -36.96 47.31
C ALA A 6 30.22 -37.86 47.96
N HIS A 7 29.01 -37.83 47.34
CA HIS A 7 28.07 -38.93 46.97
C HIS A 7 27.37 -39.74 48.08
N PRO A 8 26.27 -40.47 47.80
CA PRO A 8 25.44 -40.64 46.57
C PRO A 8 23.90 -40.80 46.81
N THR A 9 23.18 -40.95 45.72
CA THR A 9 21.79 -41.42 45.52
C THR A 9 21.42 -42.70 46.25
N PRO A 10 20.09 -43.03 46.39
CA PRO A 10 19.58 -44.08 45.50
C PRO A 10 18.15 -43.94 44.95
N LYS A 11 17.99 -44.60 43.81
CA LYS A 11 16.77 -45.01 43.13
C LYS A 11 15.89 -45.85 44.04
N LYS A 12 14.55 -45.72 43.89
CA LYS A 12 13.61 -46.83 44.14
C LYS A 12 12.60 -46.91 42.99
N GLN A 13 12.81 -47.95 42.19
CA GLN A 13 11.81 -48.63 41.38
C GLN A 13 10.73 -49.19 42.28
N ARG A 14 9.48 -49.15 41.84
CA ARG A 14 8.47 -50.11 42.23
C ARG A 14 7.59 -50.43 41.03
N GLU A 15 7.76 -51.61 40.56
CA GLU A 15 6.93 -52.33 39.59
C GLU A 15 5.62 -52.82 40.20
N SER A 16 4.73 -53.16 39.27
CA SER A 16 3.61 -54.11 39.30
C SER A 16 2.28 -53.61 39.88
N ASN A 17 1.20 -53.66 39.13
CA ASN A 17 0.48 -54.90 38.80
C ASN A 17 -0.58 -54.68 37.75
N MET A 18 -0.56 -55.62 36.81
CA MET A 18 -1.56 -55.89 35.78
C MET A 18 -2.91 -56.26 36.40
N PHE A 19 -3.99 -55.62 35.99
CA PHE A 19 -5.31 -56.18 36.12
C PHE A 19 -6.04 -56.08 34.78
N PHE A 20 -6.14 -57.24 34.13
CA PHE A 20 -7.01 -57.46 32.97
C PHE A 20 -8.48 -57.29 33.39
N ARG A 21 -9.16 -56.37 32.72
CA ARG A 21 -10.62 -56.46 32.59
C ARG A 21 -11.00 -56.22 31.13
N LYS A 22 -11.42 -57.29 30.50
CA LYS A 22 -12.12 -57.30 29.21
C LYS A 22 -13.39 -56.47 29.34
N ILE A 23 -13.56 -55.43 28.52
CA ILE A 23 -14.86 -54.84 28.20
C ILE A 23 -14.92 -54.66 26.70
N ALA A 24 -16.05 -55.08 26.17
CA ALA A 24 -16.43 -55.30 24.82
C ALA A 24 -16.18 -54.08 23.87
N ALA A 25 -15.82 -54.40 22.63
CA ALA A 25 -15.85 -53.53 21.47
C ALA A 25 -17.26 -52.96 21.25
N ALA A 26 -17.40 -51.65 21.39
CA ALA A 26 -18.43 -50.88 20.74
C ALA A 26 -17.72 -49.97 19.73
N THR A 27 -17.75 -50.40 18.50
CA THR A 27 -17.27 -49.62 17.33
C THR A 27 -18.25 -48.48 17.15
N ALA A 28 -17.97 -47.33 17.78
CA ALA A 28 -18.58 -46.07 17.40
C ALA A 28 -17.81 -45.56 16.21
N PHE A 29 -18.40 -45.71 15.01
CA PHE A 29 -18.04 -44.96 13.83
C PHE A 29 -18.36 -43.48 14.11
N ALA A 30 -17.45 -42.75 14.71
CA ALA A 30 -17.47 -41.30 14.67
C ALA A 30 -17.13 -40.92 13.24
N THR A 31 -18.18 -40.67 12.44
CA THR A 31 -18.04 -39.86 11.22
C THR A 31 -17.48 -38.50 11.64
N LEU A 32 -16.19 -38.38 11.54
CA LEU A 32 -15.55 -37.08 11.41
C LEU A 32 -16.12 -36.47 10.10
N LEU A 33 -17.21 -35.71 10.24
CA LEU A 33 -17.50 -34.64 9.33
C LEU A 33 -16.39 -33.61 9.54
N GLY A 34 -15.21 -33.90 8.97
CA GLY A 34 -14.24 -32.88 8.68
C GLY A 34 -14.97 -31.90 7.79
N SER A 35 -15.23 -30.70 8.28
CA SER A 35 -15.43 -29.54 7.43
C SER A 35 -14.21 -29.54 6.52
N THR A 36 -14.37 -30.03 5.29
CA THR A 36 -13.45 -29.73 4.21
C THR A 36 -13.50 -28.21 4.10
N ALA A 37 -12.52 -27.54 4.69
CA ALA A 37 -12.21 -26.19 4.25
C ALA A 37 -12.23 -26.29 2.73
N TYR A 38 -13.06 -25.50 2.06
CA TYR A 38 -13.14 -25.46 0.61
C TYR A 38 -11.80 -24.89 0.12
N ALA A 39 -10.82 -25.77 -0.05
CA ALA A 39 -9.60 -25.45 -0.77
C ALA A 39 -10.01 -24.97 -2.18
N GLY A 40 -9.39 -23.90 -2.68
CA GLY A 40 -9.69 -23.34 -3.99
C GLY A 40 -10.84 -22.32 -4.01
N CYS A 41 -11.34 -21.85 -2.88
CA CYS A 41 -12.44 -20.84 -2.82
C CYS A 41 -13.67 -21.21 -3.68
N GLY A 42 -13.99 -22.51 -3.75
CA GLY A 42 -15.08 -23.03 -4.57
C GLY A 42 -14.72 -23.29 -6.03
N LEU A 43 -13.47 -23.14 -6.41
CA LEU A 43 -12.97 -23.45 -7.75
C LEU A 43 -12.37 -24.86 -7.80
N SER A 44 -12.42 -25.50 -8.99
CA SER A 44 -11.87 -26.83 -9.20
C SER A 44 -10.45 -26.84 -9.78
N SER A 45 -10.03 -25.74 -10.40
CA SER A 45 -8.72 -25.60 -11.07
C SER A 45 -8.45 -24.12 -11.38
N GLY A 46 -7.20 -23.83 -11.73
CA GLY A 46 -6.75 -22.53 -12.22
C GLY A 46 -5.36 -22.16 -11.68
N ASN A 47 -4.65 -21.35 -12.45
CA ASN A 47 -3.35 -20.83 -12.06
C ASN A 47 -3.49 -19.33 -11.80
N VAL A 48 -3.13 -18.91 -10.60
CA VAL A 48 -3.11 -17.51 -10.18
C VAL A 48 -1.67 -17.10 -9.96
N ASN A 49 -1.22 -16.08 -10.69
CA ASN A 49 0.11 -15.50 -10.52
C ASN A 49 0.00 -13.97 -10.53
N ILE A 50 0.32 -13.34 -9.40
CA ILE A 50 0.07 -11.92 -9.14
C ILE A 50 1.38 -11.15 -9.17
N LEU A 51 1.45 -10.07 -9.96
CA LEU A 51 2.55 -9.10 -9.93
C LEU A 51 2.10 -7.83 -9.20
N GLY A 52 2.86 -7.41 -8.20
CA GLY A 52 2.51 -6.22 -7.42
C GLY A 52 3.69 -5.52 -6.76
N ASN A 53 3.44 -4.34 -6.21
CA ASN A 53 4.39 -3.66 -5.33
C ASN A 53 4.51 -4.40 -3.99
N GLU A 54 5.57 -4.07 -3.24
CA GLU A 54 5.87 -4.69 -1.95
C GLU A 54 5.59 -3.71 -0.81
N PHE A 55 4.40 -3.77 -0.21
CA PHE A 55 4.04 -3.08 1.03
C PHE A 55 2.83 -3.74 1.72
N GLY A 56 2.59 -3.42 2.98
CA GLY A 56 1.69 -4.13 3.89
C GLY A 56 0.29 -4.43 3.32
N ALA A 57 -0.37 -3.45 2.70
CA ALA A 57 -1.71 -3.68 2.14
C ALA A 57 -1.73 -4.70 1.01
N ILE A 58 -0.75 -4.65 0.09
CA ILE A 58 -0.67 -5.63 -1.01
C ILE A 58 -0.28 -7.01 -0.49
N GLN A 59 0.61 -7.08 0.52
CA GLN A 59 0.95 -8.33 1.20
C GLN A 59 -0.28 -8.97 1.85
N ALA A 60 -1.15 -8.18 2.48
CA ALA A 60 -2.40 -8.65 3.07
C ALA A 60 -3.35 -9.22 2.01
N VAL A 61 -3.57 -8.49 0.89
CA VAL A 61 -4.40 -8.95 -0.23
C VAL A 61 -3.87 -10.26 -0.81
N VAL A 62 -2.55 -10.35 -1.04
CA VAL A 62 -1.91 -11.56 -1.57
C VAL A 62 -2.00 -12.72 -0.57
N SER A 63 -1.84 -12.45 0.72
CA SER A 63 -2.00 -13.48 1.76
C SER A 63 -3.42 -14.06 1.75
N GLY A 64 -4.44 -13.22 1.71
CA GLY A 64 -5.83 -13.66 1.59
C GLY A 64 -6.10 -14.40 0.27
N ALA A 65 -5.53 -13.95 -0.85
CA ALA A 65 -5.65 -14.67 -2.12
C ALA A 65 -5.03 -16.07 -2.06
N LYS A 66 -3.91 -16.24 -1.36
CA LYS A 66 -3.23 -17.54 -1.19
C LYS A 66 -4.03 -18.56 -0.38
N GLU A 67 -5.00 -18.13 0.41
CA GLU A 67 -5.93 -19.05 1.09
C GLU A 67 -6.79 -19.86 0.11
N CYS A 68 -6.94 -19.37 -1.13
CA CYS A 68 -7.61 -20.10 -2.20
C CYS A 68 -6.76 -21.20 -2.84
N ALA A 69 -5.50 -21.37 -2.45
CA ALA A 69 -4.65 -22.43 -3.00
C ALA A 69 -5.13 -23.81 -2.53
N GLY A 70 -5.12 -24.78 -3.45
CA GLY A 70 -5.56 -26.15 -3.20
C GLY A 70 -6.72 -26.59 -4.11
N GLY A 71 -7.09 -27.87 -4.09
CA GLY A 71 -8.17 -28.39 -4.92
C GLY A 71 -7.94 -28.27 -6.45
N GLY A 72 -6.69 -28.07 -6.90
CA GLY A 72 -6.35 -27.81 -8.31
C GLY A 72 -6.10 -26.33 -8.63
N VAL A 73 -6.21 -25.43 -7.63
CA VAL A 73 -5.85 -24.02 -7.78
C VAL A 73 -4.46 -23.77 -7.23
N THR A 74 -3.61 -23.09 -8.01
CA THR A 74 -2.31 -22.59 -7.57
C THR A 74 -2.37 -21.08 -7.38
N VAL A 75 -1.75 -20.52 -6.33
CA VAL A 75 -1.68 -19.08 -6.11
C VAL A 75 -0.25 -18.68 -5.76
N GLU A 76 0.38 -17.99 -6.71
CA GLU A 76 1.74 -17.46 -6.60
C GLU A 76 1.72 -15.93 -6.71
N ALA A 77 2.74 -15.27 -6.19
CA ALA A 77 2.88 -13.83 -6.31
C ALA A 77 4.35 -13.41 -6.35
N ASN A 78 4.63 -12.41 -7.15
CA ASN A 78 5.89 -11.67 -7.16
C ASN A 78 5.59 -10.23 -6.70
N LEU A 79 6.01 -9.91 -5.48
CA LEU A 79 5.91 -8.55 -4.93
C LEU A 79 7.30 -7.92 -4.98
N THR A 80 7.44 -6.85 -5.74
CA THR A 80 8.70 -6.16 -5.97
C THR A 80 8.51 -4.67 -6.22
N LYS A 81 9.50 -3.88 -5.85
CA LYS A 81 9.53 -2.42 -6.10
C LYS A 81 9.58 -2.09 -7.59
N GLU A 82 10.13 -3.00 -8.39
CA GLU A 82 10.26 -2.88 -9.85
C GLU A 82 9.00 -3.34 -10.61
N HIS A 83 7.89 -3.65 -9.92
CA HIS A 83 6.68 -4.19 -10.53
C HIS A 83 6.19 -3.41 -11.75
N ARG A 84 6.28 -2.07 -11.75
CA ARG A 84 5.85 -1.22 -12.87
C ARG A 84 6.68 -1.42 -14.13
N ASP A 85 7.99 -1.56 -13.96
CA ASP A 85 8.92 -1.76 -15.08
C ASP A 85 8.74 -3.15 -15.72
N LEU A 86 8.23 -4.10 -14.94
CA LEU A 86 7.99 -5.47 -15.38
C LEU A 86 6.61 -5.64 -16.05
N GLN A 87 5.59 -4.85 -15.69
CA GLN A 87 4.18 -5.10 -16.05
C GLN A 87 3.98 -5.25 -17.56
N VAL A 88 4.40 -4.28 -18.37
CA VAL A 88 4.17 -4.29 -19.80
C VAL A 88 4.80 -5.54 -20.46
N ALA A 89 6.09 -5.78 -20.21
CA ALA A 89 6.81 -6.91 -20.80
C ALA A 89 6.21 -8.26 -20.35
N ALA A 90 5.89 -8.39 -19.07
CA ALA A 90 5.37 -9.63 -18.50
C ALA A 90 3.95 -9.97 -18.98
N LEU A 91 3.08 -8.96 -19.18
CA LEU A 91 1.73 -9.17 -19.66
C LEU A 91 1.65 -9.30 -21.19
N THR A 92 2.65 -8.82 -21.93
CA THR A 92 2.74 -9.00 -23.39
C THR A 92 3.00 -10.45 -23.80
N ALA A 93 3.57 -11.26 -22.93
CA ALA A 93 3.82 -12.68 -23.20
C ALA A 93 2.49 -13.42 -23.51
N ASN A 94 2.57 -14.52 -24.27
CA ASN A 94 1.41 -15.35 -24.58
C ASN A 94 1.73 -16.84 -24.33
N PRO A 95 1.20 -17.44 -23.23
CA PRO A 95 0.38 -16.82 -22.21
C PRO A 95 1.15 -15.75 -21.40
N ALA A 96 0.43 -14.81 -20.80
CA ALA A 96 1.03 -13.81 -19.92
C ALA A 96 1.75 -14.46 -18.73
N GLN A 97 2.88 -13.89 -18.31
CA GLN A 97 3.65 -14.43 -17.17
C GLN A 97 2.91 -14.30 -15.83
N TYR A 98 2.05 -13.28 -15.72
CA TYR A 98 1.20 -13.06 -14.55
C TYR A 98 -0.24 -13.00 -14.98
N THR A 99 -1.13 -13.58 -14.17
CA THR A 99 -2.56 -13.57 -14.43
C THR A 99 -3.24 -12.29 -13.94
N ALA A 100 -2.62 -11.62 -12.98
CA ALA A 100 -3.03 -10.31 -12.50
C ALA A 100 -1.85 -9.37 -12.31
N ALA A 101 -2.11 -8.08 -12.44
CA ALA A 101 -1.23 -7.01 -12.00
C ALA A 101 -1.95 -6.13 -10.96
N ILE A 102 -1.25 -5.81 -9.88
CA ILE A 102 -1.66 -4.73 -8.99
C ILE A 102 -1.26 -3.42 -9.66
N VAL A 103 -2.23 -2.56 -9.84
CA VAL A 103 -2.10 -1.30 -10.58
C VAL A 103 -2.58 -0.13 -9.72
N ALA A 104 -2.11 1.05 -10.08
CA ALA A 104 -2.60 2.31 -9.57
C ALA A 104 -3.12 3.17 -10.74
N ASN A 105 -3.74 4.30 -10.42
CA ASN A 105 -4.22 5.27 -11.41
C ASN A 105 -3.17 5.62 -12.50
N SER A 106 -1.89 5.66 -12.16
CA SER A 106 -0.82 6.02 -13.10
C SER A 106 -0.27 4.83 -13.92
N SER A 107 -0.48 3.58 -13.49
CA SER A 107 0.12 2.39 -14.13
C SER A 107 -0.86 1.57 -14.98
N ILE A 108 -2.16 1.82 -14.86
CA ILE A 108 -3.17 1.08 -15.64
C ILE A 108 -3.19 1.48 -17.13
N VAL A 109 -2.92 2.76 -17.43
CA VAL A 109 -3.08 3.33 -18.78
C VAL A 109 -2.22 2.64 -19.85
N PRO A 110 -0.91 2.42 -19.65
CA PRO A 110 -0.11 1.68 -20.64
C PRO A 110 -0.64 0.27 -20.89
N LEU A 111 -1.08 -0.43 -19.84
CA LEU A 111 -1.61 -1.80 -19.97
C LEU A 111 -2.91 -1.83 -20.78
N MET A 112 -3.75 -0.80 -20.66
CA MET A 112 -4.99 -0.66 -21.44
C MET A 112 -4.67 -0.32 -22.90
N ASN A 113 -3.80 0.64 -23.14
CA ASN A 113 -3.45 1.09 -24.49
C ASN A 113 -2.85 -0.03 -25.34
N ASP A 114 -2.09 -0.93 -24.71
CA ASP A 114 -1.49 -2.08 -25.35
C ASP A 114 -2.39 -3.32 -25.36
N GLY A 115 -3.63 -3.22 -24.85
CA GLY A 115 -4.60 -4.32 -24.79
C GLY A 115 -4.17 -5.50 -23.92
N LEU A 116 -3.34 -5.25 -22.90
CA LEU A 116 -2.73 -6.28 -22.06
C LEU A 116 -3.62 -6.76 -20.91
N ILE A 117 -4.70 -6.02 -20.63
CA ILE A 117 -5.67 -6.34 -19.58
C ILE A 117 -7.08 -6.47 -20.18
N ARG A 118 -7.89 -7.32 -19.56
CA ARG A 118 -9.27 -7.58 -20.00
C ARG A 118 -10.30 -6.80 -19.19
N PRO A 119 -11.48 -6.47 -19.78
CA PRO A 119 -12.64 -6.02 -19.01
C PRO A 119 -13.04 -7.06 -17.95
N LEU A 120 -13.51 -6.57 -16.82
CA LEU A 120 -13.89 -7.39 -15.66
C LEU A 120 -15.43 -7.49 -15.48
N ASP A 121 -16.24 -6.92 -16.38
CA ASP A 121 -17.68 -6.80 -16.24
C ASP A 121 -18.35 -8.15 -15.94
N ASP A 122 -18.02 -9.20 -16.70
CA ASP A 122 -18.60 -10.55 -16.53
C ASP A 122 -18.15 -11.18 -15.20
N LEU A 123 -16.88 -11.00 -14.82
CA LEU A 123 -16.33 -11.52 -13.56
C LEU A 123 -16.93 -10.79 -12.35
N VAL A 124 -17.11 -9.48 -12.45
CA VAL A 124 -17.79 -8.67 -11.44
C VAL A 124 -19.25 -9.07 -11.32
N ALA A 125 -19.96 -9.26 -12.44
CA ALA A 125 -21.35 -9.72 -12.42
C ALA A 125 -21.51 -11.09 -11.75
N LYS A 126 -20.55 -12.00 -11.95
CA LYS A 126 -20.58 -13.37 -11.43
C LYS A 126 -20.11 -13.45 -9.96
N HIS A 127 -19.06 -12.75 -9.60
CA HIS A 127 -18.34 -12.92 -8.32
C HIS A 127 -18.20 -11.64 -7.49
N GLY A 128 -18.56 -10.47 -8.05
CA GLY A 128 -18.32 -9.16 -7.43
C GLY A 128 -19.43 -8.66 -6.51
N GLY A 129 -20.35 -9.52 -6.05
CA GLY A 129 -21.54 -9.10 -5.29
C GLY A 129 -21.27 -8.33 -3.98
N ALA A 130 -20.06 -8.46 -3.41
CA ALA A 130 -19.63 -7.70 -2.22
C ALA A 130 -19.01 -6.34 -2.54
N LEU A 131 -18.66 -6.08 -3.82
CA LEU A 131 -17.98 -4.85 -4.23
C LEU A 131 -18.90 -3.64 -4.12
N GLN A 132 -18.34 -2.53 -3.69
CA GLN A 132 -19.02 -1.24 -3.66
C GLN A 132 -18.79 -0.50 -5.00
N PRO A 133 -19.73 0.33 -5.46
CA PRO A 133 -19.59 1.03 -6.75
C PRO A 133 -18.30 1.83 -6.90
N HIS A 134 -17.79 2.43 -5.82
CA HIS A 134 -16.55 3.22 -5.83
C HIS A 134 -15.28 2.37 -5.94
N GLN A 135 -15.37 1.05 -5.83
CA GLN A 135 -14.26 0.14 -6.07
C GLN A 135 -14.11 -0.21 -7.56
N LEU A 136 -15.13 0.03 -8.37
CA LEU A 136 -15.16 -0.34 -9.79
C LEU A 136 -14.55 0.78 -10.63
N ILE A 137 -13.32 0.56 -11.10
CA ILE A 137 -12.62 1.50 -11.98
C ILE A 137 -13.11 1.27 -13.39
N THR A 138 -14.01 2.17 -13.82
CA THR A 138 -14.66 2.11 -15.13
C THR A 138 -13.98 3.08 -16.10
N ILE A 139 -13.50 2.57 -17.22
CA ILE A 139 -12.85 3.31 -18.30
C ILE A 139 -13.50 2.89 -19.60
N ASP A 140 -13.93 3.84 -20.45
CA ASP A 140 -14.67 3.60 -21.69
C ASP A 140 -15.93 2.73 -21.50
N GLY A 141 -16.61 2.89 -20.36
CA GLY A 141 -17.81 2.14 -20.04
C GLY A 141 -17.57 0.67 -19.66
N LYS A 142 -16.31 0.26 -19.45
CA LYS A 142 -15.94 -1.10 -19.04
C LYS A 142 -15.22 -1.07 -17.70
N ILE A 143 -15.48 -2.04 -16.85
CA ILE A 143 -14.76 -2.20 -15.58
C ILE A 143 -13.38 -2.78 -15.90
N MET A 144 -12.31 -1.99 -15.69
CA MET A 144 -10.93 -2.37 -16.04
C MET A 144 -10.10 -2.77 -14.83
N ALA A 145 -10.49 -2.36 -13.63
CA ALA A 145 -9.86 -2.77 -12.38
C ALA A 145 -10.84 -2.74 -11.22
N VAL A 146 -10.50 -3.46 -10.14
CA VAL A 146 -11.15 -3.36 -8.85
C VAL A 146 -10.18 -2.70 -7.89
N ALA A 147 -10.48 -1.49 -7.46
CA ALA A 147 -9.71 -0.78 -6.45
C ALA A 147 -10.04 -1.31 -5.05
N PHE A 148 -9.02 -1.53 -4.23
CA PHE A 148 -9.19 -2.02 -2.87
C PHE A 148 -8.71 -1.04 -1.80
N MET A 149 -7.88 -0.06 -2.14
CA MET A 149 -7.44 0.98 -1.22
C MET A 149 -7.33 2.34 -1.88
N ALA A 150 -7.48 3.38 -1.07
CA ALA A 150 -7.14 4.76 -1.40
C ALA A 150 -5.88 5.18 -0.64
N ASN A 151 -5.16 6.16 -1.18
CA ASN A 151 -3.95 6.70 -0.59
C ASN A 151 -3.79 8.18 -0.94
N ALA A 152 -3.09 8.91 -0.08
CA ALA A 152 -2.70 10.30 -0.30
C ALA A 152 -1.41 10.57 0.46
N GLN A 153 -0.62 11.56 0.02
CA GLN A 153 0.54 11.98 0.80
C GLN A 153 0.11 12.91 1.95
N HIS A 154 0.84 12.81 3.05
CA HIS A 154 0.64 13.57 4.28
C HIS A 154 1.98 14.10 4.77
N LEU A 155 1.93 15.16 5.57
CA LEU A 155 3.08 15.56 6.36
C LEU A 155 3.14 14.69 7.61
N PHE A 156 4.24 13.95 7.75
CA PHE A 156 4.67 13.30 8.97
C PHE A 156 5.66 14.22 9.67
N TYR A 157 5.51 14.40 10.98
CA TYR A 157 6.46 15.17 11.76
C TYR A 157 6.71 14.55 13.14
N ARG A 158 7.91 14.76 13.66
CA ARG A 158 8.34 14.37 15.00
C ARG A 158 8.05 15.53 15.96
N SER A 159 7.00 15.38 16.76
CA SER A 159 6.56 16.44 17.69
C SER A 159 7.62 16.80 18.72
N ASP A 160 8.37 15.82 19.24
CA ASP A 160 9.47 15.99 20.17
C ASP A 160 10.63 16.81 19.57
N ILE A 161 10.97 16.58 18.30
CA ILE A 161 12.04 17.30 17.60
C ILE A 161 11.62 18.75 17.30
N LEU A 162 10.37 18.96 16.84
CA LEU A 162 9.84 20.30 16.60
C LEU A 162 9.82 21.12 17.90
N GLU A 163 9.37 20.53 19.02
CA GLU A 163 9.38 21.16 20.33
C GLU A 163 10.81 21.51 20.77
N ALA A 164 11.75 20.58 20.64
CA ALA A 164 13.16 20.80 20.99
C ALA A 164 13.82 21.92 20.16
N ALA A 165 13.42 22.05 18.88
CA ALA A 165 13.89 23.13 18.00
C ALA A 165 13.14 24.45 18.19
N GLY A 166 12.05 24.47 18.97
CA GLY A 166 11.22 25.64 19.19
C GLY A 166 10.45 26.10 17.95
N VAL A 167 10.10 25.18 17.05
CA VAL A 167 9.37 25.45 15.81
C VAL A 167 7.94 24.93 15.87
N GLY A 168 7.03 25.63 15.20
CA GLY A 168 5.62 25.21 15.10
C GLY A 168 5.42 24.10 14.05
N ILE A 169 4.19 23.56 13.99
CA ILE A 169 3.82 22.57 12.98
C ILE A 169 3.79 23.24 11.61
N PRO A 170 4.59 22.76 10.62
CA PRO A 170 4.58 23.32 9.28
C PRO A 170 3.22 23.13 8.57
N SER A 171 2.75 24.14 7.87
CA SER A 171 1.54 24.10 7.03
C SER A 171 1.84 24.27 5.55
N THR A 172 2.98 24.84 5.22
CA THR A 172 3.47 25.04 3.86
C THR A 172 4.82 24.34 3.67
N TYR A 173 5.20 24.08 2.42
CA TYR A 173 6.56 23.58 2.13
C TYR A 173 7.65 24.59 2.53
N ALA A 174 7.38 25.88 2.46
CA ALA A 174 8.29 26.89 2.96
C ALA A 174 8.49 26.76 4.48
N ASP A 175 7.43 26.46 5.24
CA ASP A 175 7.55 26.18 6.68
C ASP A 175 8.35 24.90 6.94
N VAL A 176 8.19 23.86 6.11
CA VAL A 176 8.98 22.62 6.23
C VAL A 176 10.46 22.92 6.05
N VAL A 177 10.85 23.71 5.04
CA VAL A 177 12.25 24.12 4.83
C VAL A 177 12.75 24.99 5.98
N ALA A 178 11.93 25.91 6.49
CA ALA A 178 12.31 26.76 7.62
C ALA A 178 12.50 25.94 8.91
N ALA A 179 11.60 25.00 9.19
CA ALA A 179 11.71 24.10 10.34
C ALA A 179 12.95 23.20 10.23
N ALA A 180 13.23 22.64 9.06
CA ALA A 180 14.42 21.84 8.82
C ALA A 180 15.71 22.62 9.13
N LYS A 181 15.84 23.84 8.61
CA LYS A 181 17.00 24.71 8.89
C LYS A 181 17.15 25.06 10.37
N ALA A 182 16.02 25.25 11.08
CA ALA A 182 16.05 25.51 12.52
C ALA A 182 16.52 24.28 13.32
N ILE A 183 16.08 23.07 12.93
CA ILE A 183 16.52 21.80 13.53
C ILE A 183 18.02 21.58 13.32
N GLU A 184 18.53 21.82 12.11
CA GLU A 184 19.96 21.75 11.78
C GLU A 184 20.77 22.80 12.56
N ALA A 185 20.31 24.05 12.60
CA ALA A 185 20.97 25.13 13.32
C ALA A 185 21.03 24.90 14.84
N ALA A 186 20.05 24.20 15.39
CA ALA A 186 20.03 23.77 16.79
C ALA A 186 20.95 22.56 17.06
N GLY A 187 21.54 21.95 16.04
CA GLY A 187 22.37 20.75 16.15
C GLY A 187 21.62 19.51 16.62
N ILE A 188 20.31 19.46 16.38
CA ILE A 188 19.45 18.34 16.79
C ILE A 188 19.54 17.20 15.79
N MET A 189 19.47 17.50 14.49
CA MET A 189 19.51 16.50 13.41
C MET A 189 20.03 17.16 12.13
N ASP A 190 20.93 16.48 11.43
CA ASP A 190 21.37 16.86 10.09
C ASP A 190 20.41 16.26 9.04
N ASN A 191 20.13 17.01 7.98
CA ASN A 191 19.28 16.56 6.87
C ASN A 191 17.91 16.01 7.34
N PRO A 192 17.13 16.76 8.13
CA PRO A 192 15.95 16.24 8.85
C PRO A 192 14.75 15.96 7.98
N VAL A 193 14.82 16.18 6.64
CA VAL A 193 13.70 16.07 5.70
C VAL A 193 13.90 14.94 4.72
N ALA A 194 12.84 14.21 4.42
CA ALA A 194 12.77 13.34 3.24
C ALA A 194 11.41 13.43 2.54
N LEU A 195 11.45 13.19 1.23
CA LEU A 195 10.33 12.96 0.35
C LEU A 195 10.60 11.67 -0.43
N ASN A 196 9.64 11.20 -1.23
CA ASN A 196 9.85 10.05 -2.12
C ASN A 196 10.52 10.52 -3.42
N THR A 197 11.81 10.75 -3.39
CA THR A 197 12.57 11.42 -4.46
C THR A 197 13.42 10.50 -5.33
N LYS A 198 13.25 9.16 -5.20
CA LYS A 198 13.91 8.21 -6.10
C LYS A 198 13.63 8.59 -7.55
N THR A 199 14.68 8.60 -8.35
CA THR A 199 14.57 8.89 -9.79
C THR A 199 13.51 8.03 -10.47
N GLY A 200 12.70 8.64 -11.29
CA GLY A 200 11.57 8.02 -11.97
C GLY A 200 10.23 8.50 -11.42
N TRP A 201 9.27 7.60 -11.30
CA TRP A 201 7.91 7.96 -10.96
C TRP A 201 7.77 8.61 -9.56
N ASN A 202 8.58 8.21 -8.58
CA ASN A 202 8.53 8.80 -7.24
C ASN A 202 8.79 10.31 -7.29
N LEU A 203 9.93 10.73 -7.88
CA LEU A 203 10.25 12.14 -8.03
C LEU A 203 9.24 12.88 -8.92
N GLY A 204 8.76 12.22 -9.98
CA GLY A 204 7.69 12.76 -10.82
C GLY A 204 6.41 13.03 -10.06
N GLU A 205 6.05 12.15 -9.13
CA GLU A 205 4.86 12.28 -8.29
C GLU A 205 4.98 13.43 -7.28
N GLU A 206 6.15 13.65 -6.68
CA GLU A 206 6.36 14.82 -5.82
C GLU A 206 6.13 16.12 -6.60
N PHE A 207 6.60 16.19 -7.86
CA PHE A 207 6.30 17.33 -8.73
C PHE A 207 4.81 17.44 -9.02
N VAL A 208 4.13 16.33 -9.37
CA VAL A 208 2.70 16.31 -9.68
C VAL A 208 1.88 16.80 -8.49
N ASN A 209 2.16 16.29 -7.30
CA ASN A 209 1.48 16.70 -6.07
C ASN A 209 1.62 18.20 -5.82
N MET A 210 2.84 18.73 -5.90
CA MET A 210 3.09 20.15 -5.70
C MET A 210 2.42 21.02 -6.77
N TYR A 211 2.52 20.61 -8.06
CA TYR A 211 1.93 21.35 -9.15
C TYR A 211 0.39 21.39 -9.06
N MET A 212 -0.24 20.23 -8.81
CA MET A 212 -1.70 20.14 -8.63
C MET A 212 -2.17 20.91 -7.40
N GLY A 213 -1.37 20.97 -6.35
CA GLY A 213 -1.60 21.79 -5.17
C GLY A 213 -1.67 23.30 -5.45
N THR A 214 -1.13 23.77 -6.59
CA THR A 214 -1.31 25.17 -7.02
C THR A 214 -2.69 25.47 -7.59
N GLY A 215 -3.51 24.44 -7.84
CA GLY A 215 -4.80 24.57 -8.53
C GLY A 215 -4.69 24.74 -10.04
N ALA A 216 -3.50 24.60 -10.62
CA ALA A 216 -3.29 24.71 -12.06
C ALA A 216 -3.59 23.38 -12.78
N ASP A 217 -4.09 23.50 -14.02
CA ASP A 217 -4.36 22.36 -14.87
C ASP A 217 -3.06 21.79 -15.47
N PHE A 218 -2.91 20.47 -15.39
CA PHE A 218 -1.76 19.77 -15.96
C PHE A 218 -1.74 19.79 -17.49
N PHE A 219 -2.92 19.80 -18.09
CA PHE A 219 -3.12 19.91 -19.53
C PHE A 219 -3.94 21.16 -19.88
N LYS A 220 -3.80 21.66 -21.10
CA LYS A 220 -4.71 22.71 -21.58
C LYS A 220 -6.14 22.17 -21.66
N PRO A 221 -7.15 22.95 -21.29
CA PRO A 221 -8.54 22.51 -21.31
C PRO A 221 -8.95 21.90 -22.65
N GLY A 222 -9.50 20.67 -22.61
CA GLY A 222 -9.96 19.94 -23.80
C GLY A 222 -8.85 19.47 -24.76
N SER A 223 -7.61 19.34 -24.28
CA SER A 223 -6.45 19.01 -25.09
C SER A 223 -5.50 18.07 -24.34
N ALA A 224 -4.70 17.28 -25.06
CA ALA A 224 -3.57 16.53 -24.54
C ALA A 224 -2.28 17.39 -24.43
N GLU A 225 -2.36 18.68 -24.75
CA GLU A 225 -1.20 19.57 -24.66
C GLU A 225 -0.86 19.88 -23.21
N VAL A 226 0.36 19.49 -22.81
CA VAL A 226 0.87 19.70 -21.45
C VAL A 226 0.99 21.19 -21.12
N SER A 227 0.50 21.62 -19.96
CA SER A 227 0.43 23.01 -19.51
C SER A 227 1.38 23.35 -18.36
N ILE A 228 2.28 22.44 -17.97
CA ILE A 228 3.13 22.62 -16.77
C ILE A 228 4.29 23.60 -16.93
N ASN A 229 4.63 24.00 -18.18
CA ASN A 229 5.69 24.98 -18.43
C ASN A 229 5.17 26.41 -18.20
N ASN A 230 4.97 26.76 -16.95
CA ASN A 230 4.42 28.03 -16.49
C ASN A 230 5.01 28.41 -15.11
N GLU A 231 4.55 29.51 -14.52
CA GLU A 231 5.05 30.00 -13.23
C GLU A 231 4.79 28.99 -12.07
N ASN A 232 3.68 28.25 -12.12
CA ASN A 232 3.34 27.24 -11.10
C ASN A 232 4.30 26.04 -11.19
N GLY A 233 4.61 25.57 -12.41
CA GLY A 233 5.60 24.51 -12.63
C GLY A 233 7.00 24.93 -12.20
N LEU A 234 7.37 26.17 -12.46
CA LEU A 234 8.64 26.71 -11.99
C LEU A 234 8.68 26.83 -10.45
N ALA A 235 7.57 27.20 -9.81
CA ALA A 235 7.49 27.26 -8.35
C ALA A 235 7.62 25.87 -7.73
N ALA A 236 6.96 24.84 -8.29
CA ALA A 236 7.08 23.47 -7.84
C ALA A 236 8.53 22.95 -7.94
N LEU A 237 9.21 23.18 -9.07
CA LEU A 237 10.62 22.78 -9.23
C LEU A 237 11.58 23.50 -8.30
N LYS A 238 11.36 24.80 -8.04
CA LYS A 238 12.17 25.56 -7.08
C LYS A 238 11.98 25.01 -5.65
N MET A 239 10.74 24.72 -5.26
CA MET A 239 10.45 24.17 -3.94
C MET A 239 11.06 22.78 -3.75
N LEU A 240 10.95 21.90 -4.77
CA LEU A 240 11.62 20.61 -4.75
C LEU A 240 13.13 20.77 -4.54
N LYS A 241 13.75 21.74 -5.21
CA LYS A 241 15.17 22.03 -5.01
C LYS A 241 15.47 22.48 -3.58
N GLU A 242 14.68 23.38 -3.01
CA GLU A 242 14.86 23.84 -1.63
C GLU A 242 14.71 22.70 -0.61
N LEU A 243 13.77 21.76 -0.86
CA LEU A 243 13.57 20.60 0.00
C LEU A 243 14.74 19.61 -0.08
N VAL A 244 15.31 19.38 -1.26
CA VAL A 244 16.49 18.51 -1.37
C VAL A 244 17.75 19.15 -0.79
N ASP A 245 17.83 20.48 -0.70
CA ASP A 245 18.94 21.18 -0.07
C ASP A 245 18.97 20.99 1.49
N VAL A 246 17.86 20.52 2.10
CA VAL A 246 17.72 20.14 3.53
C VAL A 246 17.48 18.65 3.73
N SER A 247 17.66 17.85 2.68
CA SER A 247 17.56 16.39 2.67
C SER A 247 18.95 15.76 2.57
N SER A 248 19.05 14.47 2.90
CA SER A 248 20.29 13.71 2.70
C SER A 248 20.76 13.78 1.24
N PRO A 249 22.08 13.82 0.97
CA PRO A 249 22.65 13.75 -0.38
C PRO A 249 22.17 12.55 -1.22
N ASP A 250 21.74 11.48 -0.56
CA ASP A 250 21.25 10.25 -1.20
C ASP A 250 19.77 10.32 -1.62
N PHE A 251 19.14 11.49 -1.56
CA PHE A 251 17.71 11.71 -1.81
C PHE A 251 17.17 11.05 -3.09
N LEU A 252 18.00 10.92 -4.14
CA LEU A 252 17.61 10.24 -5.40
C LEU A 252 17.43 8.73 -5.28
N THR A 253 17.69 8.14 -4.12
CA THR A 253 17.48 6.71 -3.83
C THR A 253 16.23 6.47 -2.98
N PHE A 254 15.56 7.50 -2.48
CA PHE A 254 14.45 7.41 -1.55
C PHE A 254 13.14 7.11 -2.28
N ASP A 255 12.79 5.82 -2.36
CA ASP A 255 11.43 5.38 -2.62
C ASP A 255 10.63 5.33 -1.30
N SER A 256 9.34 5.05 -1.38
CA SER A 256 8.46 5.03 -0.22
C SER A 256 8.92 4.08 0.90
N ASN A 257 9.57 2.95 0.55
CA ASN A 257 10.08 1.99 1.54
C ASN A 257 11.35 2.53 2.20
N ALA A 258 12.24 3.17 1.43
CA ALA A 258 13.45 3.79 1.96
C ALA A 258 13.12 4.96 2.90
N THR A 259 12.16 5.82 2.50
CA THR A 259 11.71 6.94 3.35
C THR A 259 11.08 6.44 4.65
N GLN A 260 10.24 5.38 4.59
CA GLN A 260 9.69 4.74 5.78
C GLN A 260 10.79 4.19 6.68
N ALA A 261 11.77 3.45 6.14
CA ALA A 261 12.87 2.89 6.94
C ALA A 261 13.73 3.96 7.61
N LEU A 262 13.96 5.10 6.95
CA LEU A 262 14.64 6.25 7.56
C LEU A 262 13.85 6.83 8.74
N TRP A 263 12.51 6.89 8.58
CA TRP A 263 11.61 7.37 9.63
C TRP A 263 11.62 6.44 10.84
N GLU A 264 11.40 5.14 10.63
CA GLU A 264 11.45 4.10 11.66
C GLU A 264 12.79 4.07 12.39
N GLY A 265 13.88 4.31 11.66
CA GLY A 265 15.24 4.46 12.22
C GLY A 265 15.47 5.78 12.98
N GLY A 266 14.48 6.67 13.09
CA GLY A 266 14.59 7.95 13.80
C GLY A 266 15.51 8.96 13.12
N GLN A 267 15.77 8.83 11.82
CA GLN A 267 16.70 9.67 11.06
C GLN A 267 16.02 10.88 10.40
N LEU A 268 14.73 11.04 10.58
CA LEU A 268 13.92 12.12 10.01
C LEU A 268 13.09 12.83 11.08
N ALA A 269 12.93 14.14 10.91
CA ALA A 269 12.03 14.97 11.70
C ALA A 269 10.76 15.36 10.94
N LEU A 270 10.86 15.46 9.62
CA LEU A 270 9.80 15.91 8.71
C LEU A 270 9.85 15.06 7.44
N ALA A 271 8.70 14.57 6.97
CA ALA A 271 8.63 13.88 5.70
C ALA A 271 7.24 14.04 5.06
N THR A 272 7.17 14.14 3.74
CA THR A 272 5.94 13.85 3.00
C THR A 272 5.96 12.39 2.58
N MET A 273 5.00 11.64 3.08
CA MET A 273 4.88 10.20 2.83
C MET A 273 3.43 9.81 2.58
N TRP A 274 3.23 8.66 1.96
CA TRP A 274 1.92 8.06 1.78
C TRP A 274 1.29 7.69 3.12
N GLY A 275 0.02 8.02 3.31
CA GLY A 275 -0.72 7.71 4.55
C GLY A 275 -0.73 6.22 4.90
N SER A 276 -0.68 5.33 3.90
CA SER A 276 -0.55 3.89 4.10
C SER A 276 0.72 3.46 4.86
N ARG A 277 1.72 4.35 5.00
CA ARG A 277 2.93 4.06 5.79
C ARG A 277 2.70 4.27 7.29
N GLY A 278 1.63 4.99 7.65
CA GLY A 278 1.32 5.31 9.04
C GLY A 278 1.14 4.07 9.92
N GLY A 279 0.51 3.01 9.39
CA GLY A 279 0.33 1.76 10.13
C GLY A 279 1.66 1.15 10.57
N GLY A 280 2.58 0.89 9.61
CA GLY A 280 3.88 0.29 9.92
C GLY A 280 4.82 1.21 10.73
N ILE A 281 4.69 2.54 10.59
CA ILE A 281 5.49 3.48 11.39
C ILE A 281 5.01 3.54 12.85
N LEU A 282 3.70 3.40 13.08
CA LEU A 282 3.09 3.54 14.40
C LEU A 282 2.97 2.21 15.15
N ASP A 283 3.33 1.08 14.53
CA ASP A 283 3.51 -0.17 15.25
C ASP A 283 4.86 -0.18 16.01
N ASP A 284 5.02 -1.12 16.93
CA ASP A 284 6.23 -1.27 17.75
C ASP A 284 7.21 -2.32 17.18
N GLU A 285 6.97 -2.84 15.98
CA GLU A 285 7.82 -3.85 15.37
C GLU A 285 9.02 -3.23 14.64
N GLY A 286 8.83 -2.11 13.93
CA GLY A 286 9.87 -1.43 13.14
C GLY A 286 10.45 -0.17 13.79
N SER A 287 9.67 0.52 14.61
CA SER A 287 10.00 1.82 15.19
C SER A 287 10.32 1.74 16.68
N SER A 288 11.21 2.60 17.17
CA SER A 288 11.39 2.74 18.62
C SER A 288 10.19 3.43 19.27
N ALA A 289 9.98 3.20 20.58
CA ALA A 289 8.90 3.84 21.34
C ALA A 289 8.89 5.37 21.21
N ASP A 290 10.06 6.01 21.15
CA ASP A 290 10.18 7.45 20.99
C ASP A 290 9.69 7.90 19.60
N VAL A 291 10.01 7.14 18.55
CA VAL A 291 9.50 7.41 17.20
C VAL A 291 7.99 7.25 17.15
N VAL A 292 7.46 6.13 17.66
CA VAL A 292 6.01 5.87 17.69
C VAL A 292 5.26 6.97 18.44
N ASN A 293 5.69 7.29 19.67
CA ASN A 293 4.98 8.24 20.55
C ASN A 293 5.05 9.70 20.06
N SER A 294 6.06 10.05 19.24
CA SER A 294 6.28 11.41 18.77
C SER A 294 5.91 11.63 17.31
N THR A 295 5.56 10.57 16.57
CA THR A 295 5.11 10.67 15.18
C THR A 295 3.68 11.17 15.12
N VAL A 296 3.49 12.27 14.37
CA VAL A 296 2.16 12.83 14.09
C VAL A 296 1.99 12.98 12.58
N LEU A 297 0.79 12.64 12.11
CA LEU A 297 0.37 12.84 10.72
C LEU A 297 -0.59 14.03 10.66
N THR A 298 -0.40 14.89 9.66
CA THR A 298 -1.32 16.00 9.35
C THR A 298 -1.53 16.12 7.84
N GLY A 299 -2.37 17.05 7.40
CA GLY A 299 -2.54 17.34 5.97
C GLY A 299 -1.20 17.62 5.28
N ALA A 300 -1.09 17.27 4.00
CA ALA A 300 0.10 17.59 3.23
C ALA A 300 0.33 19.12 3.21
N PRO A 301 1.59 19.58 3.13
CA PRO A 301 1.87 21.01 3.06
C PRO A 301 1.29 21.64 1.80
N THR A 302 0.98 22.92 1.84
CA THR A 302 0.62 23.68 0.64
C THR A 302 1.87 24.24 -0.04
N LEU A 303 1.85 24.35 -1.37
CA LEU A 303 2.91 25.07 -2.10
C LEU A 303 2.55 26.54 -2.27
N MET A 304 1.33 26.79 -2.74
CA MET A 304 0.77 28.13 -2.98
C MET A 304 -0.73 28.10 -2.68
N GLY A 305 -1.26 29.14 -2.02
CA GLY A 305 -2.68 29.21 -1.66
C GLY A 305 -3.08 28.17 -0.61
N ASP A 306 -4.34 27.74 -0.63
CA ASP A 306 -4.93 26.90 0.41
C ASP A 306 -5.03 25.42 0.01
N ASN A 307 -4.63 25.04 -1.21
CA ASN A 307 -4.71 23.66 -1.67
C ASN A 307 -3.50 22.85 -1.18
N VAL A 308 -3.76 21.73 -0.54
CA VAL A 308 -2.71 20.81 -0.14
C VAL A 308 -2.04 20.18 -1.36
N ALA A 309 -0.73 20.00 -1.31
CA ALA A 309 0.05 19.35 -2.36
C ALA A 309 -0.03 17.83 -2.23
N SER A 310 -1.21 17.30 -2.46
CA SER A 310 -1.47 15.86 -2.40
C SER A 310 -2.55 15.47 -3.40
N THR A 311 -2.30 14.42 -4.16
CA THR A 311 -3.27 13.78 -5.06
C THR A 311 -3.83 12.52 -4.43
N LEU A 312 -5.05 12.15 -4.80
CA LEU A 312 -5.65 10.90 -4.38
C LEU A 312 -5.13 9.77 -5.29
N TRP A 313 -4.61 8.73 -4.69
CA TRP A 313 -4.22 7.49 -5.35
C TRP A 313 -5.15 6.37 -4.95
N TRP A 314 -5.31 5.40 -5.83
CA TRP A 314 -5.89 4.12 -5.50
C TRP A 314 -4.95 3.00 -5.99
N ASP A 315 -4.94 1.92 -5.26
CA ASP A 315 -4.38 0.66 -5.72
C ASP A 315 -5.50 -0.35 -5.90
N GLY A 316 -5.40 -1.12 -6.96
CA GLY A 316 -6.40 -2.11 -7.35
C GLY A 316 -5.75 -3.25 -8.13
N PHE A 317 -6.53 -4.24 -8.49
CA PHE A 317 -6.08 -5.31 -9.35
C PHE A 317 -6.78 -5.30 -10.70
N THR A 318 -6.08 -5.74 -11.71
CA THR A 318 -6.59 -6.03 -13.04
C THR A 318 -6.16 -7.41 -13.48
N ILE A 319 -6.80 -7.96 -14.51
CA ILE A 319 -6.56 -9.32 -15.01
C ILE A 319 -6.02 -9.26 -16.42
N SER A 320 -4.99 -10.06 -16.69
CA SER A 320 -4.31 -10.12 -17.97
C SER A 320 -5.24 -10.59 -19.09
N ALA A 321 -5.07 -10.00 -20.29
CA ALA A 321 -5.84 -10.39 -21.47
C ALA A 321 -5.37 -11.75 -22.03
N ASN A 322 -4.07 -12.03 -22.01
CA ASN A 322 -3.44 -13.20 -22.64
C ASN A 322 -3.39 -14.42 -21.71
N ILE A 323 -4.50 -14.76 -21.07
CA ILE A 323 -4.64 -15.97 -20.24
C ILE A 323 -5.97 -16.67 -20.55
N SER A 324 -6.11 -17.92 -20.10
CA SER A 324 -7.36 -18.65 -20.21
C SER A 324 -8.51 -18.01 -19.38
N ASP A 325 -9.75 -18.26 -19.73
CA ASP A 325 -10.90 -17.81 -18.95
C ASP A 325 -10.95 -18.50 -17.58
N GLU A 326 -10.49 -19.75 -17.50
CA GLU A 326 -10.35 -20.51 -16.27
C GLU A 326 -9.35 -19.83 -15.30
N ASP A 327 -8.16 -19.46 -15.77
CA ASP A 327 -7.17 -18.75 -14.97
C ASP A 327 -7.64 -17.33 -14.60
N ALA A 328 -8.39 -16.67 -15.50
CA ALA A 328 -8.96 -15.35 -15.24
C ALA A 328 -10.02 -15.41 -14.12
N GLU A 329 -10.93 -16.40 -14.17
CA GLU A 329 -11.91 -16.62 -13.11
C GLU A 329 -11.24 -16.97 -11.78
N ALA A 330 -10.29 -17.91 -11.79
CA ALA A 330 -9.55 -18.30 -10.61
C ALA A 330 -8.80 -17.10 -9.98
N THR A 331 -8.18 -16.26 -10.82
CA THR A 331 -7.48 -15.06 -10.39
C THR A 331 -8.43 -14.04 -9.76
N PHE A 332 -9.58 -13.82 -10.40
CA PHE A 332 -10.59 -12.89 -9.86
C PHE A 332 -11.11 -13.36 -8.50
N VAL A 333 -11.49 -14.63 -8.38
CA VAL A 333 -12.02 -15.21 -7.13
C VAL A 333 -10.97 -15.17 -6.03
N ALA A 334 -9.71 -15.53 -6.32
CA ALA A 334 -8.64 -15.46 -5.34
C ALA A 334 -8.40 -14.02 -4.84
N LEU A 335 -8.37 -13.05 -5.75
CA LEU A 335 -8.22 -11.64 -5.38
C LEU A 335 -9.44 -11.09 -4.62
N MET A 336 -10.66 -11.54 -4.95
CA MET A 336 -11.86 -11.21 -4.17
C MET A 336 -11.78 -11.76 -2.74
N ASN A 337 -11.18 -12.96 -2.53
CA ASN A 337 -10.89 -13.45 -1.18
C ASN A 337 -9.85 -12.56 -0.48
N GLY A 338 -8.83 -12.10 -1.23
CA GLY A 338 -7.79 -11.18 -0.73
C GLY A 338 -8.32 -9.82 -0.28
N VAL A 339 -9.44 -9.38 -0.83
CA VAL A 339 -10.13 -8.12 -0.43
C VAL A 339 -11.41 -8.38 0.35
N SER A 340 -11.58 -9.57 0.92
CA SER A 340 -12.73 -9.93 1.72
C SER A 340 -12.79 -9.15 3.05
N ASP A 341 -13.97 -9.08 3.62
CA ASP A 341 -14.21 -8.42 4.90
C ASP A 341 -13.31 -8.94 6.03
N ASP A 342 -13.03 -10.25 6.05
CA ASP A 342 -12.19 -10.86 7.09
C ASP A 342 -10.73 -10.45 6.95
N VAL A 343 -10.19 -10.43 5.72
CA VAL A 343 -8.83 -9.95 5.44
C VAL A 343 -8.70 -8.48 5.78
N ILE A 344 -9.68 -7.66 5.38
CA ILE A 344 -9.66 -6.21 5.65
C ILE A 344 -9.72 -5.92 7.15
N LYS A 345 -10.60 -6.60 7.91
CA LYS A 345 -10.69 -6.42 9.36
C LYS A 345 -9.40 -6.85 10.09
N ALA A 346 -8.78 -7.94 9.64
CA ALA A 346 -7.52 -8.43 10.21
C ALA A 346 -6.32 -7.51 9.90
N ASN A 347 -6.41 -6.70 8.82
CA ASN A 347 -5.35 -5.80 8.37
C ASN A 347 -5.84 -4.36 8.26
N ASN A 348 -6.74 -3.95 9.15
CA ASN A 348 -7.42 -2.66 9.08
C ASN A 348 -6.45 -1.46 9.03
N ASP A 349 -5.32 -1.56 9.72
CA ASP A 349 -4.32 -0.49 9.83
C ASP A 349 -3.33 -0.43 8.67
N ALA A 350 -3.32 -1.44 7.78
CA ALA A 350 -2.40 -1.49 6.66
C ALA A 350 -2.74 -0.51 5.51
N ALA A 351 -3.97 -0.03 5.43
CA ALA A 351 -4.42 0.90 4.38
C ALA A 351 -5.72 1.63 4.75
N VAL A 352 -6.08 2.62 3.94
CA VAL A 352 -7.45 3.12 3.85
C VAL A 352 -8.19 2.26 2.83
N TRP A 353 -8.87 1.23 3.31
CA TRP A 353 -9.54 0.26 2.46
C TRP A 353 -10.83 0.81 1.86
N LEU A 354 -11.10 0.51 0.60
CA LEU A 354 -12.32 0.90 -0.13
C LEU A 354 -13.45 -0.13 0.06
N SER A 355 -13.63 -0.63 1.28
CA SER A 355 -14.63 -1.64 1.61
C SER A 355 -15.54 -1.16 2.74
N ALA A 356 -16.78 -1.65 2.76
CA ALA A 356 -17.71 -1.40 3.87
C ALA A 356 -17.24 -2.01 5.20
N ALA A 357 -16.33 -2.99 5.17
CA ALA A 357 -15.75 -3.62 6.35
C ALA A 357 -14.64 -2.77 7.01
N TYR A 358 -14.13 -1.74 6.30
CA TYR A 358 -13.10 -0.86 6.84
C TYR A 358 -13.65 -0.03 7.99
N THR A 359 -12.91 -0.03 9.09
CA THR A 359 -13.15 0.88 10.22
C THR A 359 -11.98 1.85 10.32
N ALA A 360 -12.26 3.09 10.70
CA ALA A 360 -11.22 4.12 10.78
C ALA A 360 -10.05 3.69 11.67
N GLY A 361 -8.89 3.45 11.08
CA GLY A 361 -7.62 3.10 11.74
C GLY A 361 -6.60 4.26 11.68
N PRO A 362 -5.34 4.05 12.14
CA PRO A 362 -4.27 5.06 12.10
C PRO A 362 -4.04 5.64 10.70
N ALA A 363 -4.10 4.81 9.64
CA ALA A 363 -3.99 5.28 8.26
C ALA A 363 -5.10 6.26 7.87
N SER A 364 -6.30 6.18 8.47
CA SER A 364 -7.41 7.10 8.23
C SER A 364 -7.25 8.44 8.93
N ALA A 365 -6.45 8.52 9.98
CA ALA A 365 -6.18 9.78 10.67
C ALA A 365 -5.52 10.79 9.71
N GLY A 366 -4.60 10.33 8.85
CA GLY A 366 -4.00 11.13 7.81
C GLY A 366 -5.01 11.57 6.75
N VAL A 367 -5.88 10.67 6.28
CA VAL A 367 -6.95 11.03 5.32
C VAL A 367 -7.93 12.02 5.93
N ALA A 368 -8.30 11.85 7.20
CA ALA A 368 -9.14 12.82 7.91
C ALA A 368 -8.44 14.18 8.07
N ALA A 369 -7.14 14.19 8.37
CA ALA A 369 -6.37 15.43 8.45
C ALA A 369 -6.29 16.13 7.08
N THR A 370 -6.08 15.39 5.99
CA THR A 370 -6.07 15.92 4.63
C THR A 370 -7.44 16.48 4.25
N ALA A 371 -8.53 15.80 4.58
CA ALA A 371 -9.89 16.29 4.37
C ALA A 371 -10.19 17.54 5.20
N ALA A 372 -9.75 17.58 6.46
CA ALA A 372 -9.90 18.76 7.34
C ALA A 372 -9.09 19.97 6.85
N ALA A 373 -7.95 19.73 6.17
CA ALA A 373 -7.14 20.78 5.55
C ALA A 373 -7.73 21.30 4.22
N GLY A 374 -8.94 20.86 3.83
CA GLY A 374 -9.63 21.33 2.61
C GLY A 374 -9.25 20.56 1.34
N ALA A 375 -8.43 19.52 1.43
CA ALA A 375 -8.25 18.60 0.32
C ALA A 375 -9.54 17.83 0.09
N ASN A 376 -10.13 17.98 -1.09
CA ASN A 376 -11.25 17.11 -1.48
C ASN A 376 -10.70 15.68 -1.62
N PRO A 377 -11.08 14.70 -0.77
CA PRO A 377 -10.60 13.33 -0.90
C PRO A 377 -11.02 12.66 -2.21
N TYR A 378 -11.86 13.34 -3.03
CA TYR A 378 -12.40 12.79 -4.26
C TYR A 378 -12.20 13.66 -5.53
N PRO A 379 -11.09 14.43 -5.72
CA PRO A 379 -10.93 15.22 -6.96
C PRO A 379 -10.57 14.36 -8.18
N MET A 380 -10.49 13.03 -8.05
CA MET A 380 -9.99 12.13 -9.11
C MET A 380 -11.03 11.73 -10.17
N LEU A 381 -12.32 11.85 -9.89
CA LEU A 381 -13.33 11.58 -10.92
C LEU A 381 -13.25 12.55 -12.09
N PRO A 382 -12.97 13.87 -11.93
CA PRO A 382 -12.68 14.77 -13.04
C PRO A 382 -11.35 14.49 -13.73
N PHE A 383 -10.31 14.07 -13.00
CA PHE A 383 -8.97 13.81 -13.55
C PHE A 383 -8.93 12.56 -14.43
N MET A 384 -9.65 11.50 -14.05
CA MET A 384 -9.86 10.32 -14.89
C MET A 384 -10.61 10.69 -16.17
N GLY A 385 -11.59 11.60 -16.11
CA GLY A 385 -12.28 12.14 -17.28
C GLY A 385 -11.39 12.98 -18.18
N LEU A 386 -10.44 13.75 -17.63
CA LEU A 386 -9.50 14.57 -18.39
C LEU A 386 -8.39 13.75 -19.04
N LEU A 387 -7.83 12.76 -18.37
CA LEU A 387 -6.91 11.78 -18.96
C LEU A 387 -7.60 11.02 -20.11
N HIS A 388 -8.87 10.71 -19.92
CA HIS A 388 -9.71 10.06 -20.93
C HIS A 388 -9.91 10.93 -22.18
N GLY A 389 -10.26 12.18 -21.99
CA GLY A 389 -10.40 13.15 -23.10
C GLY A 389 -9.07 13.46 -23.81
N ALA A 390 -7.93 13.34 -23.10
CA ALA A 390 -6.60 13.62 -23.66
C ALA A 390 -5.99 12.42 -24.41
N LEU A 391 -6.40 11.18 -24.09
CA LEU A 391 -5.89 9.95 -24.70
C LEU A 391 -6.83 9.36 -25.75
N GLY A 392 -8.06 9.89 -25.87
CA GLY A 392 -9.09 9.46 -26.82
C GLY A 392 -9.23 10.39 -28.05
N ALA A 393 -8.27 11.28 -28.30
CA ALA A 393 -8.23 12.17 -29.47
C ALA A 393 -7.15 11.78 -30.47
#